data_d32251614adfa4c04da95e22c2a5938b
#
_entry.id   d32251614adfa4c04da95e22c2a5938b
#
_cell.length_a   1.000
_cell.length_b   1.000
_cell.length_c   1.000
_cell.angle_alpha   90.00
_cell.angle_beta   90.00
_cell.angle_gamma   90.00
#
_symmetry.space_group_name_H-M   'P 1'
#
loop_
_entity.id
_entity.type
_entity.pdbx_description
1 polymer ?
#
loop_
_entity_poly.entity_id
_entity_poly.type
_entity_poly.pdbx_seq_one_letter_code
_entity_poly.pdbx_strand_id
1 'polypeptide(L)'
;MKMDLIRLFDTVGMAEEIDCALDFSKESLYGCAPFQQPVRVTGKIENRVGVVRLAFSVKSVLSLTCDRCLKAFEKPVEYRFSHILVRELSGDDEDAEFIVCADGQLDLDELVRADLLLELPTKVLCREDCKGLCSKCGKDLNFGPCDCKKEIDPRWQALSDLFPD
;
A
#
# COMPACT_ATOMS: atom_id res chain seq x y z
N MET A 1 1.09 -15.62 10.30
CA MET A 1 2.27 -16.46 10.66
C MET A 1 2.92 -15.84 11.90
N LYS A 2 2.87 -16.57 13.02
CA LYS A 2 3.49 -16.08 14.26
C LYS A 2 4.95 -16.52 14.32
N MET A 3 5.82 -15.57 14.63
CA MET A 3 7.26 -15.78 14.82
C MET A 3 7.59 -15.65 16.30
N ASP A 4 8.35 -16.61 16.85
CA ASP A 4 8.88 -16.54 18.21
C ASP A 4 10.25 -15.84 18.19
N LEU A 5 10.32 -14.67 18.80
CA LEU A 5 11.48 -13.80 18.80
C LEU A 5 12.24 -13.80 20.14
N ILE A 6 11.84 -14.64 21.12
CA ILE A 6 12.42 -14.65 22.46
C ILE A 6 13.95 -14.83 22.38
N ARG A 7 14.40 -15.84 21.63
CA ARG A 7 15.84 -16.11 21.46
C ARG A 7 16.56 -14.98 20.75
N LEU A 8 15.90 -14.35 19.79
CA LEU A 8 16.48 -13.27 19.01
C LEU A 8 16.68 -12.02 19.86
N PHE A 9 15.76 -11.71 20.75
CA PHE A 9 15.92 -10.62 21.71
C PHE A 9 17.07 -10.88 22.69
N ASP A 10 17.26 -12.13 23.11
CA ASP A 10 18.25 -12.48 24.14
C ASP A 10 19.68 -12.68 23.57
N THR A 11 19.81 -12.86 22.25
CA THR A 11 21.10 -13.20 21.64
C THR A 11 21.55 -12.13 20.66
N VAL A 12 22.52 -11.32 21.07
CA VAL A 12 23.15 -10.32 20.18
C VAL A 12 23.91 -11.03 19.05
N GLY A 13 23.72 -10.53 17.83
CA GLY A 13 24.31 -11.07 16.61
C GLY A 13 23.48 -12.19 15.96
N MET A 14 22.40 -12.64 16.60
CA MET A 14 21.48 -13.59 15.99
C MET A 14 20.70 -12.93 14.85
N ALA A 15 20.46 -13.70 13.79
CA ALA A 15 19.67 -13.28 12.67
C ALA A 15 18.90 -14.45 12.07
N GLU A 16 17.70 -14.19 11.57
CA GLU A 16 16.84 -15.15 10.88
C GLU A 16 16.37 -14.57 9.55
N GLU A 17 16.34 -15.41 8.53
CA GLU A 17 15.84 -15.04 7.21
C GLU A 17 14.34 -15.33 7.12
N ILE A 18 13.64 -14.47 6.40
CA ILE A 18 12.22 -14.58 6.11
C ILE A 18 12.06 -14.80 4.61
N ASP A 19 11.43 -15.89 4.21
CA ASP A 19 10.99 -16.14 2.83
C ASP A 19 9.67 -16.90 2.89
N CYS A 20 8.58 -16.20 2.69
CA CYS A 20 7.24 -16.78 2.75
C CYS A 20 6.30 -16.14 1.73
N ALA A 21 5.17 -16.81 1.51
CA ALA A 21 4.08 -16.32 0.68
C ALA A 21 2.82 -16.20 1.54
N LEU A 22 2.24 -15.00 1.57
CA LEU A 22 1.05 -14.69 2.35
C LEU A 22 -0.17 -14.55 1.42
N ASP A 23 -1.31 -15.05 1.86
CA ASP A 23 -2.56 -14.97 1.11
C ASP A 23 -3.43 -13.81 1.63
N PHE A 24 -3.53 -12.75 0.84
CA PHE A 24 -4.39 -11.60 1.08
C PHE A 24 -5.57 -11.52 0.09
N SER A 25 -5.95 -12.63 -0.53
CA SER A 25 -7.06 -12.67 -1.51
C SER A 25 -8.41 -12.24 -0.94
N LYS A 26 -8.57 -12.31 0.38
CA LYS A 26 -9.78 -11.87 1.08
C LYS A 26 -9.80 -10.37 1.41
N GLU A 27 -8.66 -9.69 1.25
CA GLU A 27 -8.58 -8.26 1.52
C GLU A 27 -9.30 -7.48 0.42
N SER A 28 -10.22 -6.62 0.85
CA SER A 28 -10.99 -5.76 -0.05
C SER A 28 -10.60 -4.30 0.21
N LEU A 29 -10.22 -3.60 -0.85
CA LEU A 29 -9.91 -2.18 -0.82
C LEU A 29 -10.73 -1.45 -1.87
N TYR A 30 -11.50 -0.43 -1.45
CA TYR A 30 -12.38 0.36 -2.33
C TYR A 30 -13.31 -0.50 -3.23
N GLY A 31 -13.79 -1.64 -2.70
CA GLY A 31 -14.67 -2.56 -3.42
C GLY A 31 -13.97 -3.46 -4.44
N CYS A 32 -12.66 -3.46 -4.49
CA CYS A 32 -11.83 -4.35 -5.31
C CYS A 32 -11.01 -5.29 -4.42
N ALA A 33 -10.66 -6.48 -4.93
CA ALA A 33 -9.70 -7.38 -4.30
C ALA A 33 -8.35 -7.23 -5.03
N PRO A 34 -7.43 -6.40 -4.52
CA PRO A 34 -6.20 -6.07 -5.23
C PRO A 34 -5.20 -7.23 -5.27
N PHE A 35 -5.24 -8.12 -4.30
CA PHE A 35 -4.31 -9.23 -4.17
C PHE A 35 -4.95 -10.54 -4.66
N GLN A 36 -4.86 -10.82 -5.96
CA GLN A 36 -5.38 -12.07 -6.53
C GLN A 36 -4.36 -13.21 -6.50
N GLN A 37 -3.11 -12.90 -6.23
CA GLN A 37 -2.01 -13.85 -6.12
C GLN A 37 -1.36 -13.73 -4.75
N PRO A 38 -0.75 -14.81 -4.22
CA PRO A 38 -0.01 -14.75 -2.99
C PRO A 38 1.09 -13.67 -3.02
N VAL A 39 1.21 -12.95 -1.94
CA VAL A 39 2.19 -11.90 -1.75
C VAL A 39 3.48 -12.51 -1.23
N ARG A 40 4.59 -12.36 -1.97
CA ARG A 40 5.89 -12.88 -1.52
C ARG A 40 6.57 -11.88 -0.61
N VAL A 41 6.96 -12.37 0.56
CA VAL A 41 7.69 -11.62 1.58
C VAL A 41 9.07 -12.21 1.74
N THR A 42 10.11 -11.41 1.54
CA THR A 42 11.51 -11.81 1.74
C THR A 42 12.21 -10.77 2.60
N GLY A 43 12.98 -11.22 3.57
CA GLY A 43 13.63 -10.29 4.48
C GLY A 43 14.50 -10.95 5.51
N LYS A 44 14.86 -10.16 6.50
CA LYS A 44 15.73 -10.57 7.60
C LYS A 44 15.33 -9.88 8.87
N ILE A 45 15.34 -10.62 9.96
CA ILE A 45 15.24 -10.08 11.30
C ILE A 45 16.57 -10.32 12.01
N GLU A 46 17.13 -9.30 12.66
CA GLU A 46 18.44 -9.42 13.29
C GLU A 46 18.55 -8.59 14.57
N ASN A 47 19.27 -9.10 15.55
CA ASN A 47 19.65 -8.37 16.76
C ASN A 47 21.07 -7.83 16.59
N ARG A 48 21.19 -6.52 16.42
CA ARG A 48 22.48 -5.82 16.41
C ARG A 48 22.62 -4.96 17.67
N VAL A 49 23.59 -5.30 18.50
CA VAL A 49 23.93 -4.52 19.70
C VAL A 49 22.72 -4.29 20.62
N GLY A 50 21.84 -5.29 20.75
CA GLY A 50 20.63 -5.21 21.58
C GLY A 50 19.41 -4.55 20.89
N VAL A 51 19.56 -4.08 19.65
CA VAL A 51 18.46 -3.54 18.83
C VAL A 51 17.99 -4.62 17.85
N VAL A 52 16.74 -5.03 17.97
CA VAL A 52 16.12 -5.97 17.05
C VAL A 52 15.49 -5.22 15.90
N ARG A 53 16.00 -5.46 14.70
CA ARG A 53 15.49 -4.86 13.46
C ARG A 53 14.92 -5.90 12.53
N LEU A 54 13.72 -5.66 12.06
CA LEU A 54 13.07 -6.40 10.99
C LEU A 54 13.16 -5.56 9.71
N ALA A 55 13.77 -6.10 8.66
CA ALA A 55 13.78 -5.49 7.33
C ALA A 55 13.28 -6.51 6.30
N PHE A 56 12.24 -6.16 5.54
CA PHE A 56 11.68 -7.05 4.54
C PHE A 56 11.23 -6.31 3.28
N SER A 57 11.14 -7.03 2.19
CA SER A 57 10.55 -6.58 0.94
C SER A 57 9.35 -7.44 0.58
N VAL A 58 8.36 -6.80 0.02
CA VAL A 58 7.10 -7.40 -0.40
C VAL A 58 6.96 -7.25 -1.90
N LYS A 59 6.78 -8.36 -2.61
CA LYS A 59 6.52 -8.38 -4.05
C LYS A 59 5.14 -8.95 -4.34
N SER A 60 4.39 -8.23 -5.15
CA SER A 60 3.04 -8.66 -5.56
C SER A 60 2.67 -8.07 -6.91
N VAL A 61 1.60 -8.60 -7.50
CA VAL A 61 0.93 -8.01 -8.66
C VAL A 61 -0.46 -7.60 -8.22
N LEU A 62 -0.71 -6.28 -8.23
CA LEU A 62 -2.00 -5.74 -7.86
C LEU A 62 -2.95 -5.74 -9.05
N SER A 63 -4.15 -6.30 -8.88
CA SER A 63 -5.26 -6.16 -9.82
C SER A 63 -6.08 -4.93 -9.45
N LEU A 64 -6.03 -3.90 -10.30
CA LEU A 64 -6.58 -2.58 -10.02
C LEU A 64 -7.53 -2.13 -11.13
N THR A 65 -8.44 -1.22 -10.78
CA THR A 65 -9.32 -0.54 -11.73
C THR A 65 -8.94 0.94 -11.80
N CYS A 66 -8.76 1.46 -13.00
CA CYS A 66 -8.40 2.87 -13.20
C CYS A 66 -9.55 3.80 -12.78
N ASP A 67 -9.27 4.77 -11.90
CA ASP A 67 -10.27 5.73 -11.40
C ASP A 67 -10.84 6.66 -12.49
N ARG A 68 -10.13 6.80 -13.62
CA ARG A 68 -10.57 7.69 -14.71
C ARG A 68 -11.31 6.99 -15.85
N CYS A 69 -10.82 5.82 -16.29
CA CYS A 69 -11.40 5.13 -17.45
C CYS A 69 -12.02 3.77 -17.13
N LEU A 70 -12.03 3.38 -15.85
CA LEU A 70 -12.60 2.14 -15.31
C LEU A 70 -12.02 0.86 -15.92
N LYS A 71 -10.89 0.96 -16.63
CA LYS A 71 -10.21 -0.20 -17.19
C LYS A 71 -9.50 -0.96 -16.07
N ALA A 72 -9.72 -2.27 -16.03
CA ALA A 72 -8.93 -3.16 -15.18
C ALA A 72 -7.51 -3.31 -15.75
N PHE A 73 -6.51 -3.33 -14.86
CA PHE A 73 -5.12 -3.54 -15.22
C PHE A 73 -4.34 -4.15 -14.06
N GLU A 74 -3.20 -4.75 -14.38
CA GLU A 74 -2.30 -5.31 -13.39
C GLU A 74 -1.08 -4.39 -13.22
N LYS A 75 -0.65 -4.23 -11.97
CA LYS A 75 0.52 -3.43 -11.63
C LYS A 75 1.45 -4.23 -10.72
N PRO A 76 2.64 -4.60 -11.19
CA PRO A 76 3.65 -5.18 -10.33
C PRO A 76 4.15 -4.12 -9.34
N VAL A 77 4.29 -4.51 -8.08
CA VAL A 77 4.75 -3.65 -6.99
C VAL A 77 5.83 -4.35 -6.18
N GLU A 78 6.76 -3.55 -5.69
CA GLU A 78 7.77 -3.97 -4.72
C GLU A 78 7.88 -2.88 -3.66
N TYR A 79 7.56 -3.23 -2.41
CA TYR A 79 7.68 -2.34 -1.26
C TYR A 79 8.74 -2.85 -0.31
N ARG A 80 9.38 -1.95 0.42
CA ARG A 80 10.42 -2.27 1.40
C ARG A 80 10.10 -1.60 2.71
N PHE A 81 10.13 -2.40 3.78
CA PHE A 81 9.78 -1.96 5.11
C PHE A 81 10.93 -2.24 6.07
N SER A 82 11.03 -1.42 7.10
CA SER A 82 12.03 -1.60 8.16
C SER A 82 11.45 -1.12 9.48
N HIS A 83 11.38 -2.02 10.45
CA HIS A 83 10.84 -1.77 11.77
C HIS A 83 11.86 -2.11 12.85
N ILE A 84 11.77 -1.41 13.98
CA ILE A 84 12.48 -1.74 15.21
C ILE A 84 11.48 -2.42 16.14
N LEU A 85 11.86 -3.61 16.61
CA LEU A 85 11.03 -4.41 17.50
C LEU A 85 11.55 -4.26 18.93
N VAL A 86 10.64 -4.05 19.88
CA VAL A 86 10.94 -3.90 21.30
C VAL A 86 10.04 -4.80 22.15
N ARG A 87 10.48 -5.21 23.33
CA ARG A 87 9.64 -5.95 24.28
C ARG A 87 8.70 -5.01 25.03
N GLU A 88 9.18 -3.83 25.38
CA GLU A 88 8.42 -2.81 26.10
C GLU A 88 8.90 -1.44 25.68
N LEU A 89 8.04 -0.45 25.80
CA LEU A 89 8.41 0.95 25.62
C LEU A 89 8.94 1.49 26.94
N SER A 90 10.12 2.09 26.90
CA SER A 90 10.74 2.72 28.06
C SER A 90 10.69 4.23 27.91
N GLY A 91 9.89 4.92 28.77
CA GLY A 91 9.87 6.38 28.85
C GLY A 91 9.02 7.10 27.82
N ASP A 92 9.40 8.35 27.50
CA ASP A 92 8.65 9.30 26.65
C ASP A 92 8.80 9.05 25.14
N ASP A 93 9.14 7.83 24.73
CA ASP A 93 9.33 7.45 23.31
C ASP A 93 7.98 7.20 22.57
N GLU A 94 6.93 7.94 22.94
CA GLU A 94 5.61 7.85 22.28
C GLU A 94 5.67 8.22 20.78
N ASP A 95 6.68 8.98 20.36
CA ASP A 95 6.86 9.42 18.97
C ASP A 95 7.70 8.46 18.12
N ALA A 96 8.27 7.40 18.70
CA ALA A 96 9.08 6.45 17.95
C ALA A 96 8.22 5.30 17.40
N GLU A 97 8.36 5.02 16.11
CA GLU A 97 7.67 3.92 15.42
C GLU A 97 8.26 2.56 15.81
N PHE A 98 8.02 2.13 17.05
CA PHE A 98 8.41 0.81 17.53
C PHE A 98 7.26 -0.18 17.45
N ILE A 99 7.56 -1.42 17.10
CA ILE A 99 6.60 -2.52 17.22
C ILE A 99 6.86 -3.23 18.55
N VAL A 100 5.86 -3.22 19.41
CA VAL A 100 5.95 -3.84 20.74
C VAL A 100 5.58 -5.33 20.63
N CYS A 101 6.52 -6.19 21.02
CA CYS A 101 6.38 -7.64 21.09
C CYS A 101 6.49 -8.09 22.56
N ALA A 102 5.50 -7.71 23.40
CA ALA A 102 5.57 -7.90 24.84
C ALA A 102 5.71 -9.39 25.25
N ASP A 103 5.09 -10.30 24.51
CA ASP A 103 5.18 -11.76 24.71
C ASP A 103 6.32 -12.41 23.92
N GLY A 104 7.17 -11.59 23.25
CA GLY A 104 8.22 -12.07 22.37
C GLY A 104 7.71 -12.67 21.07
N GLN A 105 6.46 -12.46 20.72
CA GLN A 105 5.84 -12.94 19.47
C GLN A 105 5.54 -11.80 18.51
N LEU A 106 5.74 -12.06 17.22
CA LEU A 106 5.37 -11.16 16.13
C LEU A 106 4.38 -11.87 15.21
N ASP A 107 3.23 -11.27 14.95
CA ASP A 107 2.36 -11.71 13.86
C ASP A 107 2.77 -11.01 12.55
N LEU A 108 3.57 -11.72 11.74
CA LEU A 108 4.10 -11.19 10.49
C LEU A 108 2.99 -10.91 9.47
N ASP A 109 1.92 -11.71 9.45
CA ASP A 109 0.82 -11.53 8.48
C ASP A 109 0.10 -10.22 8.75
N GLU A 110 -0.18 -9.93 10.03
CA GLU A 110 -0.85 -8.71 10.44
C GLU A 110 0.02 -7.47 10.16
N LEU A 111 1.31 -7.55 10.47
CA LEU A 111 2.26 -6.47 10.19
C LEU A 111 2.36 -6.18 8.69
N VAL A 112 2.63 -7.20 7.88
CA VAL A 112 2.75 -7.05 6.42
C VAL A 112 1.45 -6.52 5.82
N ARG A 113 0.30 -6.97 6.32
CA ARG A 113 -1.00 -6.47 5.90
C ARG A 113 -1.16 -4.97 6.19
N ALA A 114 -0.84 -4.54 7.40
CA ALA A 114 -0.93 -3.15 7.81
C ALA A 114 -0.03 -2.24 6.95
N ASP A 115 1.23 -2.64 6.78
CA ASP A 115 2.20 -1.90 5.96
C ASP A 115 1.76 -1.81 4.50
N LEU A 116 1.28 -2.91 3.91
CA LEU A 116 0.81 -2.92 2.53
C LEU A 116 -0.39 -1.99 2.33
N LEU A 117 -1.36 -1.99 3.27
CA LEU A 117 -2.54 -1.13 3.17
C LEU A 117 -2.17 0.36 3.20
N LEU A 118 -1.13 0.73 3.95
CA LEU A 118 -0.63 2.12 4.00
C LEU A 118 0.09 2.55 2.72
N GLU A 119 0.76 1.62 2.04
CA GLU A 119 1.51 1.89 0.80
C GLU A 119 0.63 1.84 -0.47
N LEU A 120 -0.60 1.36 -0.36
CA LEU A 120 -1.47 1.31 -1.54
C LEU A 120 -1.82 2.73 -2.02
N PRO A 121 -1.74 2.97 -3.34
CA PRO A 121 -1.97 4.31 -3.89
C PRO A 121 -3.42 4.75 -3.69
N THR A 122 -3.62 5.95 -3.16
CA THR A 122 -4.95 6.56 -3.01
C THR A 122 -5.58 6.93 -4.35
N LYS A 123 -4.78 7.07 -5.40
CA LYS A 123 -5.22 7.34 -6.78
C LYS A 123 -4.67 6.29 -7.72
N VAL A 124 -5.56 5.57 -8.35
CA VAL A 124 -5.24 4.46 -9.23
C VAL A 124 -5.45 4.85 -10.68
N LEU A 125 -4.38 4.94 -11.45
CA LEU A 125 -4.43 5.26 -12.87
C LEU A 125 -3.73 4.16 -13.68
N CYS A 126 -4.35 3.74 -14.79
CA CYS A 126 -3.73 2.78 -15.71
C CYS A 126 -2.50 3.35 -16.43
N ARG A 127 -2.42 4.69 -16.54
CA ARG A 127 -1.29 5.47 -17.03
C ARG A 127 -1.43 6.93 -16.56
N GLU A 128 -0.34 7.64 -16.41
CA GLU A 128 -0.33 9.02 -15.87
C GLU A 128 -1.16 9.99 -16.72
N ASP A 129 -1.10 9.85 -18.05
CA ASP A 129 -1.81 10.68 -19.04
C ASP A 129 -3.24 10.18 -19.35
N CYS A 130 -3.80 9.27 -18.57
CA CYS A 130 -5.15 8.75 -18.79
C CYS A 130 -6.18 9.87 -18.84
N LYS A 131 -6.87 9.99 -19.98
CA LYS A 131 -7.88 11.02 -20.22
C LYS A 131 -9.24 10.67 -19.62
N GLY A 132 -9.45 9.42 -19.25
CA GLY A 132 -10.68 8.95 -18.63
C GLY A 132 -11.85 8.79 -19.61
N LEU A 133 -13.04 8.70 -19.03
CA LEU A 133 -14.30 8.61 -19.77
C LEU A 133 -14.95 10.01 -19.91
N CYS A 134 -15.67 10.22 -21.00
CA CYS A 134 -16.54 11.39 -21.14
C CYS A 134 -17.66 11.31 -20.11
N SER A 135 -17.86 12.37 -19.32
CA SER A 135 -18.91 12.44 -18.29
C SER A 135 -20.34 12.41 -18.85
N LYS A 136 -20.54 12.72 -20.15
CA LYS A 136 -21.85 12.73 -20.80
C LYS A 136 -22.19 11.42 -21.50
N CYS A 137 -21.27 10.88 -22.31
CA CYS A 137 -21.56 9.74 -23.17
C CYS A 137 -20.79 8.47 -22.79
N GLY A 138 -19.88 8.52 -21.78
CA GLY A 138 -19.10 7.38 -21.37
C GLY A 138 -18.00 6.94 -22.34
N LYS A 139 -17.79 7.65 -23.48
CA LYS A 139 -16.74 7.30 -24.44
C LYS A 139 -15.37 7.42 -23.77
N ASP A 140 -14.51 6.43 -23.97
CA ASP A 140 -13.13 6.48 -23.51
C ASP A 140 -12.34 7.51 -24.35
N LEU A 141 -11.94 8.60 -23.68
CA LEU A 141 -11.21 9.72 -24.28
C LEU A 141 -9.76 9.39 -24.60
N ASN A 142 -9.26 8.24 -24.18
CA ASN A 142 -7.93 7.77 -24.52
C ASN A 142 -7.83 7.34 -26.01
N PHE A 143 -8.97 6.99 -26.62
CA PHE A 143 -9.05 6.60 -28.04
C PHE A 143 -9.47 7.73 -28.97
N GLY A 144 -9.67 8.93 -28.44
CA GLY A 144 -10.00 10.11 -29.21
C GLY A 144 -11.10 10.97 -28.56
N PRO A 145 -11.27 12.21 -29.02
CA PRO A 145 -12.29 13.11 -28.50
C PRO A 145 -13.71 12.57 -28.76
N CYS A 146 -14.67 13.05 -27.98
CA CYS A 146 -16.10 12.87 -28.24
C CYS A 146 -16.70 14.17 -28.74
N ASP A 147 -17.87 14.09 -29.39
CA ASP A 147 -18.59 15.23 -29.94
C ASP A 147 -19.49 15.95 -28.92
N CYS A 148 -19.43 15.53 -27.65
CA CYS A 148 -20.22 16.13 -26.58
C CYS A 148 -19.72 17.53 -26.25
N LYS A 149 -20.64 18.53 -26.32
CA LYS A 149 -20.33 19.88 -25.84
C LYS A 149 -20.19 19.88 -24.33
N LYS A 150 -19.13 20.53 -23.81
CA LYS A 150 -19.03 20.83 -22.38
C LYS A 150 -20.10 21.86 -22.03
N GLU A 151 -21.05 21.51 -21.19
CA GLU A 151 -21.95 22.47 -20.56
C GLU A 151 -21.22 23.03 -19.33
N ILE A 152 -21.23 24.35 -19.23
CA ILE A 152 -20.77 25.05 -18.04
C ILE A 152 -21.88 24.92 -17.01
N ASP A 153 -21.59 24.44 -15.81
CA ASP A 153 -22.55 24.41 -14.70
C ASP A 153 -23.05 25.84 -14.47
N PRO A 154 -24.38 26.08 -14.43
CA PRO A 154 -24.93 27.42 -14.25
C PRO A 154 -24.40 28.17 -13.04
N ARG A 155 -23.97 27.44 -12.00
CA ARG A 155 -23.37 28.05 -10.80
C ARG A 155 -22.01 28.68 -11.06
N TRP A 156 -21.28 28.23 -12.10
CA TRP A 156 -20.00 28.78 -12.51
C TRP A 156 -20.10 29.87 -13.57
N GLN A 157 -21.29 30.03 -14.16
CA GLN A 157 -21.52 31.01 -15.20
C GLN A 157 -21.31 32.45 -14.70
N ALA A 158 -21.79 32.74 -13.48
CA ALA A 158 -21.56 34.03 -12.82
C ALA A 158 -20.07 34.35 -12.55
N LEU A 159 -19.22 33.33 -12.38
CA LEU A 159 -17.79 33.50 -12.25
C LEU A 159 -17.08 33.74 -13.59
N SER A 160 -17.53 33.07 -14.66
CA SER A 160 -16.99 33.31 -16.01
C SER A 160 -17.29 34.70 -16.53
N ASP A 161 -18.43 35.30 -16.12
CA ASP A 161 -18.81 36.67 -16.47
C ASP A 161 -17.94 37.74 -15.76
N LEU A 162 -17.28 37.37 -14.67
CA LEU A 162 -16.36 38.26 -13.92
C LEU A 162 -14.95 38.32 -14.53
N PHE A 163 -14.57 37.36 -15.36
CA PHE A 163 -13.27 37.29 -16.01
C PHE A 163 -13.46 37.06 -17.53
N PRO A 164 -13.95 38.08 -18.27
CA PRO A 164 -14.01 38.00 -19.73
C PRO A 164 -12.56 37.98 -20.25
N ASP A 165 -12.24 37.02 -21.16
CA ASP A 165 -10.96 36.94 -21.88
C ASP A 165 -10.68 38.21 -22.71
#